data_842d6fb65982bc61246b7bad03a036a4
#
_entry.id   842d6fb65982bc61246b7bad03a036a4
#
_cell.length_a   1.000
_cell.length_b   1.000
_cell.length_c   1.000
_cell.angle_alpha   90.00
_cell.angle_beta   90.00
_cell.angle_gamma   90.00
#
_symmetry.space_group_name_H-M   'P 1'
#
loop_
_entity.id
_entity.type
_entity.pdbx_description
1 polymer ?
#
loop_
_entity_poly.entity_id
_entity_poly.type
_entity_poly.pdbx_seq_one_letter_code
_entity_poly.pdbx_strand_id
1 'polypeptide(L)'
;MLNNRVVFVVLIDSENALDESWLHALGVDTSEDKLLKLNVSMIDDVAKTISEFMKEYKGMPDNDRPRVLFVIDSLGMLLTPTDVDQFGKGDLKGDMGRKPKALTALVRNCVNMFGSYNVGLVATNHTYASQDMFDPDDKISGGQGFVYASSIVVAMKKLKLKEDEDGNKISEVKGIRAACKIMKTRYAKPFESVQVKIPYTTGMSPYSGLVDLFEGKEIIKKDGNSLAFTLANGEIIKKFRKAWERNEDGCLDKVMQEIAELGERSQIEQELSEGVEE
;
A
#
# COMPACT_ATOMS: atom_id res chain seq x y z
N MET A 1 -20.44 -2.97 9.49
CA MET A 1 -20.68 -1.80 8.61
C MET A 1 -19.40 -0.98 8.55
N LEU A 2 -18.65 -1.01 7.45
CA LEU A 2 -17.53 -0.11 7.23
C LEU A 2 -18.11 1.31 7.19
N ASN A 3 -17.81 2.09 8.25
CA ASN A 3 -18.23 3.47 8.35
C ASN A 3 -17.72 4.21 7.11
N ASN A 4 -18.62 4.67 6.24
CA ASN A 4 -18.38 5.45 5.02
C ASN A 4 -17.88 6.88 5.35
N ARG A 5 -16.95 7.03 6.30
CA ARG A 5 -16.33 8.32 6.54
C ARG A 5 -15.40 8.61 5.37
N VAL A 6 -15.60 9.76 4.78
CA VAL A 6 -14.73 10.31 3.72
C VAL A 6 -13.28 10.28 4.21
N VAL A 7 -12.39 9.78 3.37
CA VAL A 7 -10.95 9.82 3.64
C VAL A 7 -10.40 11.10 3.03
N PHE A 8 -9.78 11.94 3.84
CA PHE A 8 -9.02 13.10 3.38
C PHE A 8 -7.57 12.68 3.13
N VAL A 9 -7.04 12.97 1.95
CA VAL A 9 -5.69 12.58 1.55
C VAL A 9 -4.76 13.78 1.56
N VAL A 10 -3.62 13.66 2.23
CA VAL A 10 -2.51 14.62 2.13
C VAL A 10 -1.41 13.96 1.31
N LEU A 11 -1.27 14.37 0.06
CA LEU A 11 -0.27 13.85 -0.88
C LEU A 11 0.97 14.75 -0.89
N ILE A 12 2.09 14.22 -0.45
CA ILE A 12 3.39 14.86 -0.49
C ILE A 12 4.17 14.30 -1.66
N ASP A 13 4.27 15.08 -2.73
CA ASP A 13 4.98 14.75 -3.96
C ASP A 13 6.39 15.34 -3.90
N SER A 14 7.37 14.50 -3.56
CA SER A 14 8.79 14.90 -3.50
C SER A 14 9.51 14.79 -4.84
N GLU A 15 8.89 14.15 -5.82
CA GLU A 15 9.44 13.94 -7.16
C GLU A 15 8.95 15.00 -8.16
N ASN A 16 7.92 15.78 -7.79
CA ASN A 16 7.24 16.74 -8.66
C ASN A 16 6.72 16.10 -9.96
N ALA A 17 6.30 14.85 -9.89
CA ALA A 17 5.91 14.04 -11.03
C ALA A 17 4.40 13.86 -11.19
N LEU A 18 3.62 14.19 -10.15
CA LEU A 18 2.18 13.98 -10.12
C LEU A 18 1.45 15.30 -10.37
N ASP A 19 1.09 15.57 -11.62
CA ASP A 19 0.19 16.69 -11.96
C ASP A 19 -1.28 16.31 -11.76
N GLU A 20 -2.15 17.31 -11.74
CA GLU A 20 -3.57 17.12 -11.46
C GLU A 20 -4.26 16.35 -12.60
N SER A 21 -3.86 16.57 -13.85
CA SER A 21 -4.44 15.88 -15.01
C SER A 21 -4.13 14.38 -14.96
N TRP A 22 -2.94 14.02 -14.50
CA TRP A 22 -2.55 12.64 -14.29
C TRP A 22 -3.32 11.99 -13.15
N LEU A 23 -3.51 12.68 -12.02
CA LEU A 23 -4.31 12.20 -10.91
C LEU A 23 -5.77 11.97 -11.33
N HIS A 24 -6.37 12.87 -12.10
CA HIS A 24 -7.70 12.68 -12.68
C HIS A 24 -7.77 11.47 -13.62
N ALA A 25 -6.76 11.27 -14.47
CA ALA A 25 -6.68 10.11 -15.36
C ALA A 25 -6.62 8.77 -14.59
N LEU A 26 -6.07 8.78 -13.38
CA LEU A 26 -6.06 7.64 -12.46
C LEU A 26 -7.38 7.48 -11.67
N GLY A 27 -8.35 8.39 -11.84
CA GLY A 27 -9.62 8.37 -11.12
C GLY A 27 -9.56 8.95 -9.71
N VAL A 28 -8.52 9.74 -9.40
CA VAL A 28 -8.40 10.42 -8.10
C VAL A 28 -9.30 11.64 -8.07
N ASP A 29 -10.10 11.77 -7.02
CA ASP A 29 -10.86 12.99 -6.74
C ASP A 29 -9.92 14.04 -6.14
N THR A 30 -9.64 15.10 -6.92
CA THR A 30 -8.71 16.18 -6.56
C THR A 30 -9.41 17.38 -5.94
N SER A 31 -10.70 17.27 -5.59
CA SER A 31 -11.42 18.35 -4.91
C SER A 31 -10.77 18.69 -3.55
N GLU A 32 -10.83 19.97 -3.17
CA GLU A 32 -10.16 20.49 -1.98
C GLU A 32 -10.62 19.86 -0.66
N ASP A 33 -11.82 19.29 -0.63
CA ASP A 33 -12.35 18.55 0.53
C ASP A 33 -11.90 17.08 0.57
N LYS A 34 -11.17 16.59 -0.43
CA LYS A 34 -10.66 15.22 -0.57
C LYS A 34 -9.14 15.14 -0.59
N LEU A 35 -8.48 16.07 -1.26
CA LEU A 35 -7.05 16.01 -1.53
C LEU A 35 -6.36 17.34 -1.25
N LEU A 36 -5.34 17.30 -0.40
CA LEU A 36 -4.32 18.34 -0.30
C LEU A 36 -3.03 17.82 -0.92
N LYS A 37 -2.66 18.37 -2.09
CA LYS A 37 -1.38 18.04 -2.74
C LYS A 37 -0.33 19.09 -2.39
N LEU A 38 0.84 18.64 -1.95
CA LEU A 38 1.97 19.47 -1.55
C LEU A 38 3.24 19.00 -2.25
N ASN A 39 3.96 19.92 -2.86
CA ASN A 39 5.28 19.66 -3.44
C ASN A 39 6.34 20.03 -2.39
N VAL A 40 6.84 19.04 -1.68
CA VAL A 40 7.80 19.22 -0.57
C VAL A 40 8.97 18.28 -0.78
N SER A 41 10.17 18.83 -0.79
CA SER A 41 11.41 18.07 -1.04
C SER A 41 12.29 17.89 0.21
N MET A 42 12.03 18.60 1.31
CA MET A 42 12.84 18.53 2.51
C MET A 42 12.19 17.66 3.58
N ILE A 43 12.96 16.77 4.23
CA ILE A 43 12.48 15.92 5.32
C ILE A 43 11.92 16.76 6.47
N ASP A 44 12.59 17.87 6.80
CA ASP A 44 12.18 18.73 7.91
C ASP A 44 10.86 19.45 7.62
N ASP A 45 10.62 19.86 6.37
CA ASP A 45 9.36 20.47 5.96
C ASP A 45 8.21 19.47 5.96
N VAL A 46 8.45 18.23 5.53
CA VAL A 46 7.48 17.14 5.65
C VAL A 46 7.10 16.91 7.11
N ALA A 47 8.10 16.83 8.00
CA ALA A 47 7.88 16.64 9.42
C ALA A 47 7.06 17.79 10.03
N LYS A 48 7.38 19.03 9.67
CA LYS A 48 6.66 20.24 10.10
C LYS A 48 5.21 20.22 9.62
N THR A 49 4.99 19.98 8.33
CA THR A 49 3.66 19.90 7.73
C THR A 49 2.78 18.87 8.44
N ILE A 50 3.29 17.63 8.64
CA ILE A 50 2.56 16.59 9.35
C ILE A 50 2.27 17.01 10.79
N SER A 51 3.25 17.61 11.49
CA SER A 51 3.09 18.04 12.88
C SER A 51 2.04 19.14 13.04
N GLU A 52 2.04 20.14 12.16
CA GLU A 52 1.07 21.24 12.15
C GLU A 52 -0.33 20.72 11.83
N PHE A 53 -0.47 19.89 10.80
CA PHE A 53 -1.74 19.24 10.46
C PHE A 53 -2.30 18.46 11.65
N MET A 54 -1.48 17.62 12.29
CA MET A 54 -1.90 16.80 13.42
C MET A 54 -2.26 17.63 14.65
N LYS A 55 -1.64 18.78 14.85
CA LYS A 55 -2.00 19.71 15.93
C LYS A 55 -3.43 20.24 15.74
N GLU A 56 -3.76 20.68 14.54
CA GLU A 56 -5.11 21.13 14.17
C GLU A 56 -6.14 20.00 14.26
N TYR A 57 -5.81 18.86 13.67
CA TYR A 57 -6.65 17.66 13.68
C TYR A 57 -7.02 17.21 15.10
N LYS A 58 -6.06 17.23 16.03
CA LYS A 58 -6.29 16.88 17.45
C LYS A 58 -7.18 17.89 18.16
N GLY A 59 -7.19 19.14 17.73
CA GLY A 59 -8.06 20.19 18.24
C GLY A 59 -9.53 20.06 17.81
N MET A 60 -9.82 19.26 16.77
CA MET A 60 -11.19 19.02 16.30
C MET A 60 -11.95 18.10 17.25
N PRO A 61 -13.29 18.28 17.41
CA PRO A 61 -14.14 17.33 18.11
C PRO A 61 -14.04 15.93 17.50
N ASP A 62 -14.09 14.88 18.30
CA ASP A 62 -13.91 13.48 17.86
C ASP A 62 -14.88 13.07 16.74
N ASN A 63 -16.12 13.56 16.78
CA ASN A 63 -17.16 13.25 15.79
C ASN A 63 -16.92 13.93 14.43
N ASP A 64 -16.16 15.04 14.43
CA ASP A 64 -15.91 15.85 13.22
C ASP A 64 -14.59 15.45 12.54
N ARG A 65 -13.75 14.64 13.21
CA ARG A 65 -12.47 14.20 12.65
C ARG A 65 -12.68 13.27 11.47
N PRO A 66 -12.23 13.63 10.25
CA PRO A 66 -12.23 12.71 9.11
C PRO A 66 -11.21 11.58 9.31
N ARG A 67 -11.30 10.54 8.51
CA ARG A 67 -10.18 9.63 8.32
C ARG A 67 -9.14 10.32 7.44
N VAL A 68 -7.86 10.23 7.79
CA VAL A 68 -6.79 10.90 7.05
C VAL A 68 -5.76 9.89 6.57
N LEU A 69 -5.31 10.06 5.34
CA LEU A 69 -4.21 9.28 4.77
C LEU A 69 -3.12 10.24 4.28
N PHE A 70 -1.96 10.18 4.90
CA PHE A 70 -0.76 10.78 4.34
C PHE A 70 -0.15 9.85 3.30
N VAL A 71 0.19 10.39 2.14
CA VAL A 71 0.89 9.67 1.06
C VAL A 71 2.17 10.45 0.75
N ILE A 72 3.32 9.78 0.81
CA ILE A 72 4.63 10.38 0.48
C ILE A 72 5.20 9.64 -0.73
N ASP A 73 5.35 10.34 -1.84
CA ASP A 73 5.93 9.82 -3.08
C ASP A 73 7.13 10.68 -3.51
N SER A 74 8.33 10.27 -3.16
CA SER A 74 8.81 9.11 -2.42
C SER A 74 9.72 9.52 -1.24
N LEU A 75 9.90 8.66 -0.23
CA LEU A 75 10.85 8.92 0.87
C LEU A 75 12.29 9.04 0.37
N GLY A 76 12.67 8.27 -0.65
CA GLY A 76 14.02 8.24 -1.19
C GLY A 76 14.47 9.56 -1.82
N MET A 77 13.53 10.36 -2.34
CA MET A 77 13.84 11.65 -2.99
C MET A 77 13.92 12.83 -2.02
N LEU A 78 13.41 12.67 -0.79
CA LEU A 78 13.51 13.74 0.22
C LEU A 78 14.97 14.06 0.54
N LEU A 79 15.25 15.33 0.79
CA LEU A 79 16.57 15.90 1.04
C LEU A 79 16.73 16.31 2.51
N THR A 80 17.97 16.29 2.98
CA THR A 80 18.39 16.95 4.23
C THR A 80 18.97 18.33 3.93
N PRO A 81 19.04 19.25 4.91
CA PRO A 81 19.75 20.52 4.74
C PRO A 81 21.20 20.34 4.31
N THR A 82 21.84 19.26 4.74
CA THR A 82 23.21 18.92 4.35
C THR A 82 23.31 18.57 2.86
N ASP A 83 22.32 17.84 2.30
CA ASP A 83 22.31 17.52 0.87
C ASP A 83 22.27 18.79 0.02
N VAL A 84 21.44 19.76 0.42
CA VAL A 84 21.30 21.07 -0.26
C VAL A 84 22.58 21.90 -0.15
N ASP A 85 23.18 21.97 1.05
CA ASP A 85 24.42 22.72 1.28
C ASP A 85 25.61 22.13 0.49
N GLN A 86 25.74 20.81 0.45
CA GLN A 86 26.76 20.12 -0.32
C GLN A 86 26.57 20.36 -1.82
N PHE A 87 25.35 20.25 -2.32
CA PHE A 87 25.04 20.55 -3.71
C PHE A 87 25.43 21.98 -4.10
N GLY A 88 25.10 22.97 -3.24
CA GLY A 88 25.49 24.37 -3.44
C GLY A 88 26.98 24.59 -3.49
N LYS A 89 27.78 23.73 -2.86
CA LYS A 89 29.26 23.73 -2.91
C LYS A 89 29.85 22.88 -4.04
N GLY A 90 29.00 22.23 -4.86
CA GLY A 90 29.46 21.31 -5.91
C GLY A 90 30.01 19.99 -5.37
N ASP A 91 29.73 19.65 -4.10
CA ASP A 91 30.12 18.38 -3.49
C ASP A 91 28.95 17.40 -3.58
N LEU A 92 29.14 16.33 -4.33
CA LEU A 92 28.13 15.28 -4.56
C LEU A 92 28.35 14.03 -3.68
N LYS A 93 29.23 14.12 -2.69
CA LYS A 93 29.52 12.99 -1.77
C LYS A 93 28.42 12.78 -0.75
N GLY A 94 27.24 12.72 -1.04
CA GLY A 94 26.08 12.37 -0.21
C GLY A 94 26.26 12.36 1.32
N ASP A 95 25.22 12.66 2.04
CA ASP A 95 25.20 12.73 3.51
C ASP A 95 25.22 11.31 4.12
N MET A 96 26.44 10.79 4.36
CA MET A 96 26.60 9.44 4.93
C MET A 96 25.99 9.33 6.33
N GLY A 97 24.76 8.81 6.41
CA GLY A 97 24.10 8.40 7.66
C GLY A 97 23.14 9.39 8.28
N ARG A 98 23.08 10.66 7.90
CA ARG A 98 22.11 11.62 8.44
C ARG A 98 20.73 11.43 7.85
N LYS A 99 20.61 11.28 6.52
CA LYS A 99 19.35 11.02 5.83
C LYS A 99 18.65 9.76 6.37
N PRO A 100 19.30 8.59 6.53
CA PRO A 100 18.68 7.42 7.17
C PRO A 100 18.17 7.70 8.59
N LYS A 101 18.89 8.49 9.38
CA LYS A 101 18.47 8.88 10.73
C LYS A 101 17.23 9.78 10.70
N ALA A 102 17.23 10.77 9.81
CA ALA A 102 16.12 11.72 9.65
C ALA A 102 14.85 11.01 9.17
N LEU A 103 14.92 10.12 8.17
CA LEU A 103 13.79 9.33 7.70
C LEU A 103 13.26 8.38 8.78
N THR A 104 14.16 7.75 9.55
CA THR A 104 13.75 6.91 10.68
C THR A 104 13.03 7.72 11.75
N ALA A 105 13.53 8.93 12.06
CA ALA A 105 12.89 9.83 13.02
C ALA A 105 11.52 10.30 12.53
N LEU A 106 11.40 10.68 11.25
CA LEU A 106 10.13 11.08 10.63
C LEU A 106 9.08 9.97 10.79
N VAL A 107 9.35 8.76 10.30
CA VAL A 107 8.39 7.65 10.33
C VAL A 107 8.04 7.25 11.76
N ARG A 108 9.03 7.17 12.67
CA ARG A 108 8.78 6.87 14.09
C ARG A 108 7.86 7.90 14.76
N ASN A 109 8.07 9.19 14.48
CA ASN A 109 7.23 10.24 15.03
C ASN A 109 5.81 10.18 14.46
N CYS A 110 5.65 9.91 13.15
CA CYS A 110 4.35 9.68 12.55
C CYS A 110 3.59 8.54 13.24
N VAL A 111 4.24 7.38 13.43
CA VAL A 111 3.62 6.23 14.12
C VAL A 111 3.14 6.61 15.53
N ASN A 112 3.97 7.34 16.30
CA ASN A 112 3.60 7.78 17.64
C ASN A 112 2.47 8.81 17.64
N MET A 113 2.46 9.74 16.67
CA MET A 113 1.44 10.79 16.58
C MET A 113 0.09 10.25 16.10
N PHE A 114 0.09 9.22 15.27
CA PHE A 114 -1.11 8.66 14.63
C PHE A 114 -1.79 7.59 15.49
N GLY A 115 -1.07 6.96 16.41
CA GLY A 115 -1.42 5.70 17.07
C GLY A 115 -2.80 5.60 17.69
N SER A 116 -3.41 6.72 18.12
CA SER A 116 -4.76 6.75 18.71
C SER A 116 -5.82 7.36 17.78
N TYR A 117 -5.46 7.65 16.53
CA TYR A 117 -6.32 8.36 15.58
C TYR A 117 -6.53 7.55 14.30
N ASN A 118 -7.60 7.84 13.58
CA ASN A 118 -7.87 7.28 12.25
C ASN A 118 -7.01 7.95 11.17
N VAL A 119 -5.70 7.91 11.38
CA VAL A 119 -4.68 8.51 10.50
C VAL A 119 -3.72 7.43 10.05
N GLY A 120 -3.51 7.33 8.74
CA GLY A 120 -2.58 6.39 8.13
C GLY A 120 -1.44 7.09 7.40
N LEU A 121 -0.36 6.34 7.15
CA LEU A 121 0.75 6.75 6.30
C LEU A 121 1.06 5.65 5.29
N VAL A 122 1.06 6.02 4.01
CA VAL A 122 1.60 5.21 2.91
C VAL A 122 2.77 5.96 2.32
N ALA A 123 3.87 5.28 2.10
CA ALA A 123 5.03 5.89 1.46
C ALA A 123 5.63 4.94 0.42
N THR A 124 6.02 5.49 -0.70
CA THR A 124 6.84 4.78 -1.70
C THR A 124 8.32 4.98 -1.38
N ASN A 125 9.15 4.05 -1.82
CA ASN A 125 10.59 4.18 -1.72
C ASN A 125 11.29 3.37 -2.80
N HIS A 126 12.53 3.70 -3.09
CA HIS A 126 13.36 3.01 -4.06
C HIS A 126 14.19 1.90 -3.43
N THR A 127 14.41 0.83 -4.19
CA THR A 127 15.40 -0.20 -3.88
C THR A 127 16.54 -0.15 -4.89
N TYR A 128 17.69 -0.62 -4.48
CA TYR A 128 18.86 -0.81 -5.35
C TYR A 128 19.44 -2.20 -5.13
N ALA A 129 20.03 -2.76 -6.18
CA ALA A 129 20.61 -4.09 -6.11
C ALA A 129 21.71 -4.15 -5.05
N SER A 130 21.69 -5.20 -4.23
CA SER A 130 22.79 -5.46 -3.30
C SER A 130 24.06 -5.76 -4.07
N GLN A 131 25.16 -5.15 -3.64
CA GLN A 131 26.50 -5.50 -4.13
C GLN A 131 27.16 -6.62 -3.30
N ASP A 132 26.49 -7.06 -2.26
CA ASP A 132 26.96 -8.12 -1.37
C ASP A 132 26.57 -9.49 -1.94
N MET A 133 27.56 -10.31 -2.26
CA MET A 133 27.36 -11.66 -2.79
C MET A 133 26.73 -12.62 -1.75
N PHE A 134 26.82 -12.30 -0.47
CA PHE A 134 26.27 -13.11 0.62
C PHE A 134 24.87 -12.66 1.05
N ASP A 135 24.44 -11.45 0.67
CA ASP A 135 23.12 -10.91 0.91
C ASP A 135 22.56 -10.31 -0.39
N PRO A 136 22.02 -11.16 -1.28
CA PRO A 136 21.59 -10.78 -2.62
C PRO A 136 20.27 -10.00 -2.64
N ASP A 137 19.60 -9.83 -1.50
CA ASP A 137 18.36 -9.09 -1.44
C ASP A 137 18.56 -7.59 -1.71
N ASP A 138 17.65 -7.01 -2.48
CA ASP A 138 17.67 -5.58 -2.79
C ASP A 138 17.69 -4.73 -1.51
N LYS A 139 18.54 -3.73 -1.48
CA LYS A 139 18.64 -2.78 -0.35
C LYS A 139 17.65 -1.63 -0.51
N ILE A 140 17.11 -1.18 0.61
CA ILE A 140 16.15 -0.06 0.64
C ILE A 140 16.90 1.26 0.75
N SER A 141 16.56 2.23 -0.10
CA SER A 141 17.12 3.58 -0.02
C SER A 141 16.77 4.24 1.32
N GLY A 142 17.71 4.96 1.92
CA GLY A 142 17.49 5.63 3.21
C GLY A 142 17.58 4.73 4.45
N GLY A 143 18.09 3.50 4.29
CA GLY A 143 18.41 2.59 5.40
C GLY A 143 17.21 1.75 5.90
N GLN A 144 17.46 0.93 6.93
CA GLN A 144 16.51 -0.05 7.44
C GLN A 144 15.64 0.46 8.61
N GLY A 145 16.00 1.59 9.22
CA GLY A 145 15.40 2.01 10.49
C GLY A 145 13.91 2.28 10.42
N PHE A 146 13.42 2.88 9.33
CA PHE A 146 11.98 3.15 9.17
C PHE A 146 11.17 1.90 8.80
N VAL A 147 11.81 0.84 8.26
CA VAL A 147 11.17 -0.45 8.00
C VAL A 147 10.67 -1.07 9.30
N TYR A 148 11.44 -0.94 10.39
CA TYR A 148 11.03 -1.46 11.71
C TYR A 148 9.79 -0.76 12.27
N ALA A 149 9.61 0.53 11.99
CA ALA A 149 8.44 1.28 12.42
C ALA A 149 7.19 0.96 11.58
N SER A 150 7.35 0.55 10.32
CA SER A 150 6.25 0.27 9.41
C SER A 150 5.44 -0.97 9.84
N SER A 151 4.13 -0.92 9.63
CA SER A 151 3.23 -2.06 9.89
C SER A 151 3.26 -3.08 8.77
N ILE A 152 3.36 -2.61 7.53
CA ILE A 152 3.43 -3.44 6.31
C ILE A 152 4.54 -2.89 5.42
N VAL A 153 5.35 -3.79 4.85
CA VAL A 153 6.34 -3.46 3.81
C VAL A 153 6.15 -4.42 2.64
N VAL A 154 5.93 -3.85 1.46
CA VAL A 154 5.74 -4.60 0.22
C VAL A 154 6.87 -4.26 -0.75
N ALA A 155 7.66 -5.26 -1.13
CA ALA A 155 8.60 -5.13 -2.22
C ALA A 155 7.87 -5.36 -3.56
N MET A 156 8.09 -4.48 -4.53
CA MET A 156 7.44 -4.53 -5.83
C MET A 156 8.49 -4.63 -6.94
N LYS A 157 8.38 -5.65 -7.78
CA LYS A 157 9.25 -5.82 -8.96
C LYS A 157 8.45 -5.59 -10.23
N LYS A 158 8.91 -4.64 -11.05
CA LYS A 158 8.28 -4.31 -12.33
C LYS A 158 8.63 -5.36 -13.39
N LEU A 159 7.61 -5.95 -14.00
CA LEU A 159 7.69 -6.89 -15.12
C LEU A 159 6.83 -6.38 -16.28
N LYS A 160 7.12 -6.83 -17.50
CA LYS A 160 6.31 -6.52 -18.69
C LYS A 160 5.04 -7.36 -18.69
N LEU A 161 3.87 -6.73 -18.85
CA LEU A 161 2.61 -7.43 -19.10
C LEU A 161 2.50 -7.69 -20.61
N LYS A 162 2.60 -8.96 -20.99
CA LYS A 162 2.52 -9.44 -22.39
C LYS A 162 1.32 -10.37 -22.52
N GLU A 163 0.15 -9.87 -22.20
CA GLU A 163 -1.12 -10.56 -22.29
C GLU A 163 -2.15 -9.62 -22.92
N ASP A 164 -3.06 -10.17 -23.72
CA ASP A 164 -4.24 -9.45 -24.20
C ASP A 164 -5.34 -9.40 -23.12
N GLU A 165 -6.48 -8.78 -23.44
CA GLU A 165 -7.65 -8.70 -22.54
C GLU A 165 -8.24 -10.07 -22.21
N ASP A 166 -7.93 -11.07 -23.02
CA ASP A 166 -8.35 -12.45 -22.83
C ASP A 166 -7.37 -13.29 -22.03
N GLY A 167 -6.22 -12.72 -21.65
CA GLY A 167 -5.16 -13.39 -20.91
C GLY A 167 -4.25 -14.26 -21.78
N ASN A 168 -4.38 -14.19 -23.11
CA ASN A 168 -3.48 -14.92 -24.02
C ASN A 168 -2.15 -14.21 -24.11
N LYS A 169 -1.06 -15.00 -24.18
CA LYS A 169 0.28 -14.45 -24.33
C LYS A 169 0.46 -13.82 -25.71
N ILE A 170 0.98 -12.60 -25.73
CA ILE A 170 1.27 -11.83 -26.93
C ILE A 170 2.71 -11.30 -26.89
N SER A 171 3.25 -10.89 -28.04
CA SER A 171 4.61 -10.32 -28.14
C SER A 171 4.67 -8.87 -27.65
N GLU A 172 3.58 -8.13 -27.84
CA GLU A 172 3.47 -6.71 -27.50
C GLU A 172 3.35 -6.51 -25.99
N VAL A 173 3.90 -5.41 -25.48
CA VAL A 173 3.76 -5.01 -24.08
C VAL A 173 2.51 -4.16 -23.92
N LYS A 174 1.48 -4.70 -23.25
CA LYS A 174 0.21 -4.03 -23.01
C LYS A 174 0.09 -3.36 -21.64
N GLY A 175 1.11 -3.50 -20.81
CA GLY A 175 1.08 -2.92 -19.46
C GLY A 175 2.25 -3.35 -18.60
N ILE A 176 2.05 -3.21 -17.30
CA ILE A 176 2.99 -3.61 -16.27
C ILE A 176 2.38 -4.78 -15.48
N ARG A 177 3.20 -5.74 -15.12
CA ARG A 177 2.92 -6.72 -14.08
C ARG A 177 3.81 -6.38 -12.89
N ALA A 178 3.23 -6.09 -11.75
CA ALA A 178 3.96 -5.87 -10.51
C ALA A 178 3.98 -7.17 -9.70
N ALA A 179 5.17 -7.75 -9.52
CA ALA A 179 5.35 -8.84 -8.58
C ALA A 179 5.51 -8.24 -7.19
N CYS A 180 4.48 -8.36 -6.36
CA CYS A 180 4.42 -7.83 -5.01
C CYS A 180 4.74 -8.93 -4.00
N LYS A 181 5.73 -8.70 -3.12
CA LYS A 181 6.10 -9.61 -2.03
C LYS A 181 6.01 -8.89 -0.70
N ILE A 182 5.29 -9.46 0.25
CA ILE A 182 5.19 -8.92 1.61
C ILE A 182 6.48 -9.23 2.36
N MET A 183 7.33 -8.22 2.56
CA MET A 183 8.59 -8.35 3.27
C MET A 183 8.38 -8.28 4.79
N LYS A 184 7.39 -7.53 5.24
CA LYS A 184 7.01 -7.39 6.64
C LYS A 184 5.51 -7.15 6.75
N THR A 185 4.91 -7.73 7.77
CA THR A 185 3.55 -7.42 8.23
C THR A 185 3.43 -7.70 9.72
N ARG A 186 2.55 -6.94 10.40
CA ARG A 186 2.16 -7.17 11.80
C ARG A 186 0.84 -7.94 11.91
N TYR A 187 0.15 -8.17 10.78
CA TYR A 187 -1.23 -8.66 10.78
C TYR A 187 -1.39 -10.07 10.19
N ALA A 188 -0.37 -10.58 9.51
CA ALA A 188 -0.44 -11.86 8.82
C ALA A 188 0.96 -12.48 8.66
N LYS A 189 1.04 -13.65 8.03
CA LYS A 189 2.34 -14.27 7.70
C LYS A 189 3.07 -13.45 6.64
N PRO A 190 4.35 -13.10 6.83
CA PRO A 190 5.15 -12.43 5.80
C PRO A 190 5.53 -13.38 4.65
N PHE A 191 6.15 -12.82 3.62
CA PHE A 191 6.71 -13.50 2.44
C PHE A 191 5.69 -14.07 1.45
N GLU A 192 4.41 -13.77 1.62
CA GLU A 192 3.42 -14.03 0.58
C GLU A 192 3.67 -13.12 -0.63
N SER A 193 3.41 -13.66 -1.82
CA SER A 193 3.61 -12.94 -3.06
C SER A 193 2.36 -13.01 -3.92
N VAL A 194 2.04 -11.89 -4.58
CA VAL A 194 0.95 -11.78 -5.53
C VAL A 194 1.44 -11.00 -6.75
N GLN A 195 0.90 -11.31 -7.91
CA GLN A 195 1.15 -10.53 -9.13
C GLN A 195 -0.06 -9.66 -9.45
N VAL A 196 0.18 -8.36 -9.53
CA VAL A 196 -0.82 -7.36 -9.88
C VAL A 196 -0.62 -6.94 -11.32
N LYS A 197 -1.68 -6.99 -12.14
CA LYS A 197 -1.67 -6.56 -13.54
C LYS A 197 -2.15 -5.12 -13.64
N ILE A 198 -1.43 -4.30 -14.38
CA ILE A 198 -1.71 -2.87 -14.62
C ILE A 198 -1.67 -2.64 -16.14
N PRO A 199 -2.76 -2.90 -16.87
CA PRO A 199 -2.85 -2.59 -18.30
C PRO A 199 -2.75 -1.08 -18.55
N TYR A 200 -2.07 -0.68 -19.64
CA TYR A 200 -1.94 0.76 -19.98
C TYR A 200 -3.26 1.42 -20.35
N THR A 201 -4.23 0.64 -20.82
CA THR A 201 -5.52 1.15 -21.28
C THR A 201 -6.55 1.34 -20.17
N THR A 202 -6.54 0.44 -19.18
CA THR A 202 -7.58 0.40 -18.12
C THR A 202 -7.07 0.65 -16.72
N GLY A 203 -5.73 0.70 -16.53
CA GLY A 203 -5.13 0.81 -15.20
C GLY A 203 -5.27 -0.46 -14.37
N MET A 204 -5.06 -0.36 -13.08
CA MET A 204 -5.11 -1.47 -12.13
C MET A 204 -6.55 -1.74 -11.68
N SER A 205 -7.02 -2.97 -11.85
CA SER A 205 -8.25 -3.42 -11.19
C SER A 205 -8.01 -3.56 -9.68
N PRO A 206 -8.94 -3.12 -8.82
CA PRO A 206 -8.87 -3.36 -7.37
C PRO A 206 -8.81 -4.85 -6.99
N TYR A 207 -9.26 -5.72 -7.88
CA TYR A 207 -9.30 -7.18 -7.69
C TYR A 207 -8.12 -7.91 -8.36
N SER A 208 -7.17 -7.16 -8.94
CA SER A 208 -6.03 -7.74 -9.65
C SER A 208 -5.19 -8.64 -8.73
N GLY A 209 -5.01 -9.89 -9.14
CA GLY A 209 -4.24 -10.90 -8.38
C GLY A 209 -5.04 -11.66 -7.31
N LEU A 210 -6.26 -11.23 -6.94
CA LEU A 210 -7.04 -11.90 -5.89
C LEU A 210 -7.48 -13.32 -6.28
N VAL A 211 -7.85 -13.55 -7.53
CA VAL A 211 -8.29 -14.90 -7.98
C VAL A 211 -7.14 -15.89 -7.86
N ASP A 212 -5.93 -15.50 -8.30
CA ASP A 212 -4.73 -16.35 -8.18
C ASP A 212 -4.38 -16.62 -6.71
N LEU A 213 -4.50 -15.60 -5.85
CA LEU A 213 -4.27 -15.73 -4.42
C LEU A 213 -5.26 -16.68 -3.76
N PHE A 214 -6.54 -16.52 -4.05
CA PHE A 214 -7.60 -17.35 -3.46
C PHE A 214 -7.58 -18.79 -3.97
N GLU A 215 -7.24 -19.01 -5.25
CA GLU A 215 -7.02 -20.35 -5.79
C GLU A 215 -5.77 -21.00 -5.16
N GLY A 216 -4.67 -20.26 -5.03
CA GLY A 216 -3.46 -20.76 -4.38
C GLY A 216 -3.62 -21.08 -2.90
N LYS A 217 -4.58 -20.44 -2.22
CA LYS A 217 -4.97 -20.73 -0.82
C LYS A 217 -6.11 -21.73 -0.70
N GLU A 218 -6.57 -22.32 -1.80
CA GLU A 218 -7.69 -23.25 -1.86
C GLU A 218 -9.03 -22.68 -1.32
N ILE A 219 -9.15 -21.35 -1.26
CA ILE A 219 -10.38 -20.65 -0.90
C ILE A 219 -11.39 -20.79 -2.03
N ILE A 220 -10.97 -20.45 -3.26
CA ILE A 220 -11.73 -20.72 -4.49
C ILE A 220 -11.16 -21.98 -5.13
N LYS A 221 -12.02 -22.96 -5.44
CA LYS A 221 -11.58 -24.27 -5.94
C LYS A 221 -12.05 -24.49 -7.38
N LYS A 222 -11.25 -25.27 -8.13
CA LYS A 222 -11.66 -25.71 -9.47
C LYS A 222 -12.84 -26.66 -9.38
N ASP A 223 -13.83 -26.42 -10.24
CA ASP A 223 -15.00 -27.27 -10.43
C ASP A 223 -15.28 -27.38 -11.94
N GLY A 224 -14.69 -28.40 -12.58
CA GLY A 224 -14.65 -28.54 -14.02
C GLY A 224 -13.88 -27.38 -14.69
N ASN A 225 -14.53 -26.70 -15.63
CA ASN A 225 -13.96 -25.51 -16.32
C ASN A 225 -14.20 -24.19 -15.56
N SER A 226 -14.83 -24.25 -14.40
CA SER A 226 -15.18 -23.11 -13.58
C SER A 226 -14.37 -23.10 -12.28
N LEU A 227 -14.46 -21.98 -11.56
CA LEU A 227 -14.02 -21.84 -10.18
C LEU A 227 -15.25 -21.69 -9.29
N ALA A 228 -15.23 -22.29 -8.11
CA ALA A 228 -16.34 -22.30 -7.18
C ALA A 228 -15.90 -21.92 -5.75
N PHE A 229 -16.79 -21.23 -5.04
CA PHE A 229 -16.70 -20.92 -3.63
C PHE A 229 -18.03 -21.24 -2.94
N THR A 230 -17.96 -21.82 -1.75
CA THR A 230 -19.16 -22.11 -0.95
C THR A 230 -19.23 -21.16 0.22
N LEU A 231 -20.30 -20.36 0.30
CA LEU A 231 -20.58 -19.44 1.40
C LEU A 231 -20.99 -20.24 2.67
N ALA A 232 -20.88 -19.62 3.84
CA ALA A 232 -21.28 -20.25 5.12
C ALA A 232 -22.76 -20.66 5.16
N ASN A 233 -23.62 -19.98 4.39
CA ASN A 233 -25.03 -20.34 4.25
C ASN A 233 -25.29 -21.55 3.32
N GLY A 234 -24.24 -22.12 2.72
CA GLY A 234 -24.32 -23.24 1.78
C GLY A 234 -24.54 -22.85 0.31
N GLU A 235 -24.71 -21.58 0.00
CA GLU A 235 -24.81 -21.10 -1.39
C GLU A 235 -23.47 -21.29 -2.11
N ILE A 236 -23.50 -21.79 -3.35
CA ILE A 236 -22.29 -21.98 -4.16
C ILE A 236 -22.23 -20.92 -5.26
N ILE A 237 -21.19 -20.10 -5.22
CA ILE A 237 -20.84 -19.18 -6.30
C ILE A 237 -19.94 -19.92 -7.28
N LYS A 238 -20.44 -20.21 -8.49
CA LYS A 238 -19.69 -20.91 -9.54
C LYS A 238 -19.65 -20.07 -10.80
N LYS A 239 -18.45 -19.68 -11.24
CA LYS A 239 -18.22 -18.81 -12.40
C LYS A 239 -16.96 -19.22 -13.16
N PHE A 240 -16.85 -18.79 -14.42
CA PHE A 240 -15.58 -18.88 -15.15
C PHE A 240 -14.56 -17.90 -14.57
N ARG A 241 -13.26 -18.20 -14.71
CA ARG A 241 -12.16 -17.37 -14.17
C ARG A 241 -12.30 -15.88 -14.52
N LYS A 242 -12.63 -15.54 -15.77
CA LYS A 242 -12.81 -14.14 -16.20
C LYS A 242 -13.93 -13.41 -15.45
N ALA A 243 -15.03 -14.08 -15.16
CA ALA A 243 -16.11 -13.51 -14.38
C ALA A 243 -15.68 -13.23 -12.94
N TRP A 244 -14.87 -14.11 -12.35
CA TRP A 244 -14.22 -13.87 -11.06
C TRP A 244 -13.28 -12.66 -11.11
N GLU A 245 -12.35 -12.60 -12.10
CA GLU A 245 -11.38 -11.52 -12.26
C GLU A 245 -12.05 -10.13 -12.44
N ARG A 246 -13.24 -10.10 -13.05
CA ARG A 246 -14.07 -8.90 -13.22
C ARG A 246 -14.98 -8.60 -12.03
N ASN A 247 -14.96 -9.44 -11.01
CA ASN A 247 -15.88 -9.35 -9.86
C ASN A 247 -17.37 -9.29 -10.28
N GLU A 248 -17.76 -10.06 -11.30
CA GLU A 248 -19.16 -10.07 -11.78
C GLU A 248 -20.11 -10.44 -10.65
N ASP A 249 -21.20 -9.67 -10.49
CA ASP A 249 -22.20 -9.79 -9.42
C ASP A 249 -21.59 -9.69 -8.00
N GLY A 250 -20.43 -9.03 -7.86
CA GLY A 250 -19.75 -8.85 -6.58
C GLY A 250 -19.22 -10.15 -5.97
N CYS A 251 -18.87 -11.13 -6.82
CA CYS A 251 -18.46 -12.45 -6.33
C CYS A 251 -17.22 -12.42 -5.44
N LEU A 252 -16.20 -11.61 -5.77
CA LEU A 252 -15.01 -11.46 -4.94
C LEU A 252 -15.30 -10.66 -3.66
N ASP A 253 -16.19 -9.67 -3.73
CA ASP A 253 -16.61 -8.91 -2.54
C ASP A 253 -17.28 -9.84 -1.51
N LYS A 254 -18.14 -10.76 -1.97
CA LYS A 254 -18.78 -11.76 -1.11
C LYS A 254 -17.74 -12.68 -0.46
N VAL A 255 -16.74 -13.15 -1.22
CA VAL A 255 -15.65 -13.97 -0.67
C VAL A 255 -14.85 -13.20 0.37
N MET A 256 -14.47 -11.95 0.08
CA MET A 256 -13.71 -11.12 1.03
C MET A 256 -14.50 -10.83 2.30
N GLN A 257 -15.80 -10.58 2.18
CA GLN A 257 -16.67 -10.37 3.34
C GLN A 257 -16.74 -11.63 4.21
N GLU A 258 -16.93 -12.79 3.60
CA GLU A 258 -16.99 -14.08 4.30
C GLU A 258 -15.69 -14.37 5.07
N ILE A 259 -14.52 -14.12 4.43
CA ILE A 259 -13.21 -14.30 5.06
C ILE A 259 -13.04 -13.34 6.25
N ALA A 260 -13.48 -12.09 6.12
CA ALA A 260 -13.38 -11.11 7.18
C ALA A 260 -14.24 -11.52 8.39
N GLU A 261 -15.48 -11.96 8.16
CA GLU A 261 -16.37 -12.42 9.22
C GLU A 261 -15.85 -13.67 9.93
N LEU A 262 -15.24 -14.62 9.19
CA LEU A 262 -14.61 -15.80 9.77
C LEU A 262 -13.37 -15.43 10.61
N GLY A 263 -12.58 -14.46 10.15
CA GLY A 263 -11.43 -13.94 10.90
C GLY A 263 -11.82 -13.28 12.21
N GLU A 264 -12.88 -12.45 12.20
CA GLU A 264 -13.42 -11.82 13.42
C GLU A 264 -13.95 -12.84 14.42
N ARG A 265 -14.69 -13.87 13.96
CA ARG A 265 -15.18 -14.96 14.83
C ARG A 265 -14.04 -15.73 15.48
N SER A 266 -13.00 -16.07 14.73
CA SER A 266 -11.83 -16.79 15.26
C SER A 266 -11.08 -15.99 16.32
N GLN A 267 -10.99 -14.68 16.18
CA GLN A 267 -10.39 -13.80 17.19
C GLN A 267 -11.23 -13.75 18.47
N ILE A 268 -12.55 -13.61 18.36
CA ILE A 268 -13.45 -13.60 19.51
C ILE A 268 -13.43 -14.93 20.26
N GLU A 269 -13.42 -16.06 19.54
CA GLU A 269 -13.32 -17.40 20.16
C GLU A 269 -11.99 -17.59 20.90
N GLN A 270 -10.90 -17.06 20.38
CA GLN A 270 -9.58 -17.12 21.02
C GLN A 270 -9.53 -16.26 22.29
N GLU A 271 -10.04 -15.02 22.24
CA GLU A 271 -10.14 -14.15 23.42
C GLU A 271 -11.03 -14.73 24.53
N LEU A 272 -12.14 -15.39 24.15
CA LEU A 272 -13.03 -16.06 25.11
C LEU A 272 -12.37 -17.31 25.74
N SER A 273 -11.53 -18.02 25.00
CA SER A 273 -10.81 -19.18 25.53
C SER A 273 -9.69 -18.81 26.49
N GLU A 274 -9.00 -17.69 26.23
CA GLU A 274 -7.94 -17.16 27.11
C GLU A 274 -8.49 -16.50 28.36
N GLY A 275 -9.71 -15.95 28.32
CA GLY A 275 -10.39 -15.33 29.48
C GLY A 275 -11.06 -16.32 30.46
N VAL A 276 -11.04 -17.62 30.18
CA VAL A 276 -11.61 -18.67 31.05
C VAL A 276 -10.53 -19.37 31.90
N GLU A 277 -9.23 -19.08 31.64
CA GLU A 277 -8.11 -19.64 32.41
C GLU A 277 -7.59 -18.72 33.54
N GLU A 278 -8.25 -17.60 33.84
CA GLU A 278 -8.05 -16.78 35.03
C GLU A 278 -9.23 -17.02 36.05
#